data_c9a2334b4865bf2a298f6d7042150347
#
_entry.id   c9a2334b4865bf2a298f6d7042150347
#
_cell.length_a   1.000
_cell.length_b   1.000
_cell.length_c   1.000
_cell.angle_alpha   90.00
_cell.angle_beta   90.00
_cell.angle_gamma   90.00
#
_symmetry.space_group_name_H-M   'P 1'
#
loop_
_entity.id
_entity.type
_entity.pdbx_description
1 polymer ?
#
loop_
_entity_poly.entity_id
_entity_poly.type
_entity_poly.pdbx_seq_one_letter_code
_entity_poly.pdbx_strand_id
1 'polypeptide(L)'
;MDVVSNLLYLLVLLFAGISGRRLGLLTESRADLLTQFAFYLALPALVFTSTSSQSLGDVLDPRLIAGFWLSLLVVGAFGWVVHRRTSSPATRSVAVVQSYHCNFGFLGLPITAAAFGDVATAKASVILGVGGLTQIPATVAVLAFVNEAEADLVEELRGFLANPVIGALVLGFLCSAVGVSIPGVVSNGLGAVAQLALPAALLAVGASLSFDAGAVDVPTVGSVVALKMLLMPVTALVAFSLLSADVSTTRAGVLMLAMPTAISTFIYATELGGDADLASANVFATTVASVGTILLVLQFVG
;
A
#
# COMPACT_ATOMS: atom_id res chain seq x y z
N MET A 1 15.36 -17.32 -5.33
CA MET A 1 14.17 -18.14 -4.96
C MET A 1 13.22 -18.02 -6.13
N ASP A 2 12.59 -19.10 -6.55
CA ASP A 2 11.66 -19.06 -7.69
C ASP A 2 10.42 -18.23 -7.34
N VAL A 3 9.87 -17.52 -8.33
CA VAL A 3 8.65 -16.69 -8.17
C VAL A 3 7.53 -17.44 -7.44
N VAL A 4 7.40 -18.74 -7.74
CA VAL A 4 6.43 -19.63 -7.09
C VAL A 4 6.68 -19.79 -5.58
N SER A 5 7.93 -19.92 -5.15
CA SER A 5 8.29 -20.06 -3.73
C SER A 5 7.96 -18.78 -2.93
N ASN A 6 8.26 -17.61 -3.52
CA ASN A 6 7.92 -16.31 -2.89
C ASN A 6 6.42 -16.14 -2.72
N LEU A 7 5.64 -16.62 -3.67
CA LEU A 7 4.19 -16.57 -3.61
C LEU A 7 3.59 -17.48 -2.56
N LEU A 8 4.03 -18.73 -2.53
CA LEU A 8 3.59 -19.66 -1.51
C LEU A 8 3.86 -19.09 -0.13
N TYR A 9 5.00 -18.42 0.05
CA TYR A 9 5.33 -17.76 1.30
C TYR A 9 4.35 -16.62 1.64
N LEU A 10 4.03 -15.73 0.67
CA LEU A 10 3.06 -14.65 0.86
C LEU A 10 1.67 -15.19 1.21
N LEU A 11 1.22 -16.20 0.44
CA LEU A 11 -0.07 -16.86 0.67
C LEU A 11 -0.13 -17.53 2.04
N VAL A 12 0.89 -18.31 2.40
CA VAL A 12 0.96 -18.98 3.71
C VAL A 12 0.86 -17.99 4.85
N LEU A 13 1.58 -16.87 4.79
CA LEU A 13 1.52 -15.86 5.85
C LEU A 13 0.16 -15.16 5.91
N LEU A 14 -0.43 -14.80 4.78
CA LEU A 14 -1.75 -14.17 4.74
C LEU A 14 -2.83 -15.13 5.28
N PHE A 15 -2.84 -16.38 4.79
CA PHE A 15 -3.78 -17.39 5.26
C PHE A 15 -3.53 -17.80 6.73
N ALA A 16 -2.28 -17.79 7.19
CA ALA A 16 -1.96 -18.02 8.61
C ALA A 16 -2.54 -16.90 9.47
N GLY A 17 -2.51 -15.65 9.03
CA GLY A 17 -3.18 -14.54 9.71
C GLY A 17 -4.69 -14.73 9.79
N ILE A 18 -5.36 -15.02 8.66
CA ILE A 18 -6.81 -15.27 8.59
C ILE A 18 -7.20 -16.47 9.48
N SER A 19 -6.48 -17.58 9.33
CA SER A 19 -6.78 -18.81 10.08
C SER A 19 -6.50 -18.64 11.56
N GLY A 20 -5.40 -17.97 11.92
CA GLY A 20 -5.05 -17.66 13.29
C GLY A 20 -6.14 -16.82 13.99
N ARG A 21 -6.74 -15.86 13.26
CA ARG A 21 -7.87 -15.07 13.76
C ARG A 21 -9.11 -15.92 13.96
N ARG A 22 -9.48 -16.74 12.96
CA ARG A 22 -10.67 -17.62 13.02
C ARG A 22 -10.57 -18.70 14.10
N LEU A 23 -9.38 -19.22 14.34
CA LEU A 23 -9.13 -20.23 15.37
C LEU A 23 -8.93 -19.64 16.78
N GLY A 24 -8.98 -18.31 16.93
CA GLY A 24 -8.77 -17.63 18.22
C GLY A 24 -7.30 -17.63 18.69
N LEU A 25 -6.35 -18.06 17.84
CA LEU A 25 -4.91 -18.03 18.12
C LEU A 25 -4.37 -16.60 18.06
N LEU A 26 -4.83 -15.81 17.08
CA LEU A 26 -4.61 -14.37 16.96
C LEU A 26 -5.85 -13.64 17.48
N THR A 27 -5.90 -13.42 18.80
CA THR A 27 -6.90 -12.56 19.41
C THR A 27 -6.75 -11.12 18.89
N GLU A 28 -7.75 -10.28 19.07
CA GLU A 28 -7.70 -8.87 18.69
C GLU A 28 -6.44 -8.17 19.24
N SER A 29 -6.19 -8.31 20.53
CA SER A 29 -4.99 -7.75 21.17
C SER A 29 -3.67 -8.25 20.57
N ARG A 30 -3.60 -9.52 20.15
CA ARG A 30 -2.38 -10.07 19.49
C ARG A 30 -2.24 -9.57 18.06
N ALA A 31 -3.33 -9.41 17.33
CA ALA A 31 -3.32 -8.82 16.00
C ALA A 31 -2.90 -7.34 16.05
N ASP A 32 -3.38 -6.59 17.06
CA ASP A 32 -2.96 -5.22 17.31
C ASP A 32 -1.48 -5.11 17.65
N LEU A 33 -0.95 -6.01 18.48
CA LEU A 33 0.49 -6.06 18.78
C LEU A 33 1.34 -6.34 17.54
N LEU A 34 0.90 -7.22 16.65
CA LEU A 34 1.57 -7.47 15.38
C LEU A 34 1.53 -6.22 14.48
N THR A 35 0.39 -5.57 14.41
CA THR A 35 0.21 -4.32 13.65
C THR A 35 1.12 -3.22 14.20
N GLN A 36 1.16 -3.04 15.52
CA GLN A 36 2.03 -2.07 16.19
C GLN A 36 3.51 -2.40 15.97
N PHE A 37 3.90 -3.66 16.11
CA PHE A 37 5.28 -4.08 15.84
C PHE A 37 5.68 -3.79 14.38
N ALA A 38 4.82 -4.15 13.42
CA ALA A 38 5.07 -3.85 12.00
C ALA A 38 5.20 -2.34 11.78
N PHE A 39 4.26 -1.55 12.30
CA PHE A 39 4.16 -0.11 12.06
C PHE A 39 5.24 0.72 12.76
N TYR A 40 5.55 0.41 14.02
CA TYR A 40 6.47 1.22 14.83
C TYR A 40 7.92 0.75 14.80
N LEU A 41 8.18 -0.50 14.39
CA LEU A 41 9.53 -1.08 14.43
C LEU A 41 9.96 -1.64 13.07
N ALA A 42 9.23 -2.61 12.53
CA ALA A 42 9.73 -3.37 11.39
C ALA A 42 9.72 -2.57 10.07
N LEU A 43 8.64 -1.85 9.78
CA LEU A 43 8.55 -0.97 8.60
C LEU A 43 9.50 0.24 8.68
N PRO A 44 9.62 0.96 9.81
CA PRO A 44 10.64 2.00 9.95
C PRO A 44 12.06 1.47 9.76
N ALA A 45 12.40 0.31 10.34
CA ALA A 45 13.72 -0.32 10.15
C ALA A 45 13.97 -0.67 8.68
N LEU A 46 12.97 -1.23 7.98
CA LEU A 46 13.06 -1.56 6.56
C LEU A 46 13.30 -0.32 5.71
N VAL A 47 12.51 0.75 5.92
CA VAL A 47 12.62 1.99 5.15
C VAL A 47 13.96 2.68 5.43
N PHE A 48 14.34 2.77 6.69
CA PHE A 48 15.62 3.39 7.06
C PHE A 48 16.82 2.64 6.44
N THR A 49 16.87 1.32 6.58
CA THR A 49 18.00 0.53 6.05
C THR A 49 18.07 0.59 4.53
N SER A 50 16.95 0.53 3.83
CA SER A 50 16.91 0.61 2.38
C SER A 50 17.27 2.00 1.84
N THR A 51 16.89 3.08 2.54
CA THR A 51 17.14 4.46 2.06
C THR A 51 18.49 4.99 2.47
N SER A 52 18.99 4.67 3.68
CA SER A 52 20.28 5.15 4.17
C SER A 52 21.49 4.59 3.40
N SER A 53 21.34 3.47 2.71
CA SER A 53 22.38 2.81 1.92
C SER A 53 22.41 3.22 0.43
N GLN A 54 21.42 3.99 -0.04
CA GLN A 54 21.31 4.36 -1.45
C GLN A 54 21.61 5.83 -1.68
N SER A 55 22.20 6.18 -2.83
CA SER A 55 22.39 7.58 -3.20
C SER A 55 21.04 8.22 -3.56
N LEU A 56 20.85 9.50 -3.18
CA LEU A 56 19.64 10.25 -3.52
C LEU A 56 19.39 10.31 -5.03
N GLY A 57 20.47 10.43 -5.84
CA GLY A 57 20.38 10.49 -7.29
C GLY A 57 19.86 9.21 -7.93
N ASP A 58 20.09 8.05 -7.31
CA ASP A 58 19.61 6.77 -7.83
C ASP A 58 18.15 6.50 -7.45
N VAL A 59 17.68 7.11 -6.36
CA VAL A 59 16.36 6.86 -5.80
C VAL A 59 15.33 7.90 -6.24
N LEU A 60 15.73 9.18 -6.30
CA LEU A 60 14.85 10.29 -6.68
C LEU A 60 14.80 10.44 -8.21
N ASP A 61 14.11 9.52 -8.87
CA ASP A 61 13.85 9.60 -10.31
C ASP A 61 12.52 10.34 -10.56
N PRO A 62 12.51 11.47 -11.30
CA PRO A 62 11.27 12.16 -11.66
C PRO A 62 10.25 11.28 -12.41
N ARG A 63 10.73 10.25 -13.13
CA ARG A 63 9.88 9.29 -13.84
C ARG A 63 9.09 8.42 -12.87
N LEU A 64 9.65 8.13 -11.67
CA LEU A 64 8.96 7.41 -10.61
C LEU A 64 7.71 8.17 -10.16
N ILE A 65 7.88 9.46 -9.90
CA ILE A 65 6.79 10.34 -9.44
C ILE A 65 5.78 10.59 -10.56
N ALA A 66 6.26 10.85 -11.78
CA ALA A 66 5.40 11.09 -12.93
C ALA A 66 4.57 9.85 -13.29
N GLY A 67 5.19 8.66 -13.33
CA GLY A 67 4.49 7.40 -13.59
C GLY A 67 3.47 7.06 -12.52
N PHE A 68 3.80 7.33 -11.26
CA PHE A 68 2.88 7.19 -10.14
C PHE A 68 1.65 8.09 -10.31
N TRP A 69 1.84 9.39 -10.49
CA TRP A 69 0.71 10.34 -10.60
C TRP A 69 -0.12 10.10 -11.87
N LEU A 70 0.51 9.80 -12.99
CA LEU A 70 -0.20 9.47 -14.21
C LEU A 70 -1.14 8.27 -14.02
N SER A 71 -0.64 7.21 -13.39
CA SER A 71 -1.44 6.02 -13.10
C SER A 71 -2.59 6.31 -12.15
N LEU A 72 -2.32 7.07 -11.09
CA LEU A 72 -3.31 7.46 -10.09
C LEU A 72 -4.43 8.30 -10.72
N LEU A 73 -4.07 9.30 -11.54
CA LEU A 73 -5.02 10.18 -12.22
C LEU A 73 -5.89 9.41 -13.21
N VAL A 74 -5.30 8.53 -14.02
CA VAL A 74 -6.05 7.72 -14.98
C VAL A 74 -7.04 6.82 -14.26
N VAL A 75 -6.60 6.04 -13.28
CA VAL A 75 -7.50 5.11 -12.58
C VAL A 75 -8.52 5.85 -11.70
N GLY A 76 -8.14 6.95 -11.07
CA GLY A 76 -9.07 7.80 -10.32
C GLY A 76 -10.17 8.39 -11.23
N ALA A 77 -9.80 8.87 -12.42
CA ALA A 77 -10.76 9.35 -13.42
C ALA A 77 -11.69 8.23 -13.92
N PHE A 78 -11.15 7.05 -14.21
CA PHE A 78 -11.97 5.88 -14.57
C PHE A 78 -12.90 5.47 -13.43
N GLY A 79 -12.41 5.43 -12.19
CA GLY A 79 -13.21 5.16 -11.00
C GLY A 79 -14.38 6.14 -10.88
N TRP A 80 -14.11 7.43 -11.05
CA TRP A 80 -15.17 8.45 -11.06
C TRP A 80 -16.20 8.24 -12.16
N VAL A 81 -15.76 7.96 -13.39
CA VAL A 81 -16.65 7.77 -14.55
C VAL A 81 -17.51 6.50 -14.39
N VAL A 82 -16.91 5.40 -13.93
CA VAL A 82 -17.62 4.12 -13.73
C VAL A 82 -18.67 4.27 -12.66
N HIS A 83 -18.33 4.90 -11.52
CA HIS A 83 -19.23 4.98 -10.37
C HIS A 83 -20.13 6.24 -10.34
N ARG A 84 -20.05 7.14 -11.35
CA ARG A 84 -20.82 8.40 -11.38
C ARG A 84 -22.34 8.22 -11.32
N ARG A 85 -22.84 7.05 -11.71
CA ARG A 85 -24.27 6.71 -11.73
C ARG A 85 -24.72 5.86 -10.54
N THR A 86 -23.84 5.56 -9.61
CA THR A 86 -24.18 4.87 -8.36
C THR A 86 -25.14 5.76 -7.56
N SER A 87 -26.27 5.21 -7.15
CA SER A 87 -27.39 5.98 -6.57
C SER A 87 -27.07 6.56 -5.19
N SER A 88 -26.33 5.82 -4.37
CA SER A 88 -25.89 6.25 -3.03
C SER A 88 -24.60 7.05 -3.11
N PRO A 89 -24.54 8.30 -2.58
CA PRO A 89 -23.29 9.05 -2.42
C PRO A 89 -22.26 8.29 -1.59
N ALA A 90 -22.68 7.64 -0.49
CA ALA A 90 -21.82 6.86 0.38
C ALA A 90 -21.15 5.69 -0.34
N THR A 91 -21.89 4.92 -1.12
CA THR A 91 -21.38 3.82 -1.95
C THR A 91 -20.47 4.34 -3.06
N ARG A 92 -20.88 5.44 -3.74
CA ARG A 92 -20.10 6.06 -4.82
C ARG A 92 -18.74 6.56 -4.34
N SER A 93 -18.68 7.29 -3.25
CA SER A 93 -17.43 7.85 -2.71
C SER A 93 -16.44 6.75 -2.35
N VAL A 94 -16.89 5.70 -1.67
CA VAL A 94 -16.07 4.54 -1.32
C VAL A 94 -15.56 3.82 -2.56
N ALA A 95 -16.44 3.53 -3.53
CA ALA A 95 -16.04 2.84 -4.75
C ALA A 95 -14.98 3.63 -5.55
N VAL A 96 -15.12 4.95 -5.62
CA VAL A 96 -14.14 5.82 -6.28
C VAL A 96 -12.78 5.78 -5.57
N VAL A 97 -12.74 6.04 -4.25
CA VAL A 97 -11.47 6.13 -3.53
C VAL A 97 -10.76 4.79 -3.46
N GLN A 98 -11.48 3.70 -3.30
CA GLN A 98 -10.90 2.36 -3.24
C GLN A 98 -10.45 1.80 -4.58
N SER A 99 -10.87 2.42 -5.69
CA SER A 99 -10.34 2.10 -7.02
C SER A 99 -8.89 2.56 -7.21
N TYR A 100 -8.41 3.58 -6.47
CA TYR A 100 -7.05 4.10 -6.64
C TYR A 100 -6.17 4.02 -5.39
N HIS A 101 -6.71 4.06 -4.19
CA HIS A 101 -5.93 4.12 -2.96
C HIS A 101 -5.24 2.78 -2.66
N CYS A 102 -3.90 2.79 -2.62
CA CYS A 102 -3.06 1.59 -2.48
C CYS A 102 -2.56 1.40 -1.05
N ASN A 103 -2.39 0.15 -0.63
CA ASN A 103 -1.74 -0.23 0.62
C ASN A 103 -0.21 -0.25 0.46
N PHE A 104 0.42 0.92 0.44
CA PHE A 104 1.86 1.05 0.25
C PHE A 104 2.67 0.57 1.45
N GLY A 105 2.20 0.86 2.67
CA GLY A 105 2.94 0.59 3.90
C GLY A 105 2.98 -0.88 4.25
N PHE A 106 1.83 -1.47 4.55
CA PHE A 106 1.76 -2.84 5.06
C PHE A 106 2.02 -3.92 4.02
N LEU A 107 1.72 -3.67 2.75
CA LEU A 107 1.94 -4.66 1.69
C LEU A 107 3.01 -4.21 0.70
N GLY A 108 2.95 -2.99 0.20
CA GLY A 108 3.81 -2.52 -0.87
C GLY A 108 5.30 -2.58 -0.53
N LEU A 109 5.70 -1.95 0.58
CA LEU A 109 7.11 -1.92 0.99
C LEU A 109 7.69 -3.30 1.28
N PRO A 110 7.08 -4.14 2.15
CA PRO A 110 7.66 -5.44 2.47
C PRO A 110 7.71 -6.39 1.27
N ILE A 111 6.70 -6.37 0.40
CA ILE A 111 6.68 -7.22 -0.79
C ILE A 111 7.73 -6.74 -1.81
N THR A 112 7.89 -5.42 -1.97
CA THR A 112 8.94 -4.87 -2.86
C THR A 112 10.33 -5.25 -2.36
N ALA A 113 10.57 -5.17 -1.05
CA ALA A 113 11.83 -5.56 -0.44
C ALA A 113 12.16 -7.04 -0.67
N ALA A 114 11.18 -7.91 -0.47
CA ALA A 114 11.35 -9.34 -0.65
C ALA A 114 11.55 -9.74 -2.13
N ALA A 115 10.92 -8.98 -3.06
CA ALA A 115 10.97 -9.30 -4.49
C ALA A 115 12.17 -8.71 -5.22
N PHE A 116 12.58 -7.47 -4.89
CA PHE A 116 13.49 -6.67 -5.73
C PHE A 116 14.67 -6.06 -4.97
N GLY A 117 14.74 -6.24 -3.65
CA GLY A 117 15.87 -5.77 -2.81
C GLY A 117 15.91 -4.27 -2.58
N ASP A 118 17.06 -3.78 -2.11
CA ASP A 118 17.17 -2.47 -1.45
C ASP A 118 16.90 -1.27 -2.35
N VAL A 119 17.42 -1.25 -3.59
CA VAL A 119 17.23 -0.10 -4.51
C VAL A 119 15.75 0.10 -4.84
N ALA A 120 15.05 -1.00 -5.16
CA ALA A 120 13.61 -0.94 -5.45
C ALA A 120 12.82 -0.57 -4.19
N THR A 121 13.24 -1.04 -3.02
CA THR A 121 12.61 -0.69 -1.73
C THR A 121 12.80 0.78 -1.39
N ALA A 122 13.96 1.35 -1.63
CA ALA A 122 14.20 2.78 -1.45
C ALA A 122 13.29 3.62 -2.38
N LYS A 123 13.15 3.24 -3.66
CA LYS A 123 12.21 3.87 -4.61
C LYS A 123 10.75 3.69 -4.18
N ALA A 124 10.37 2.50 -3.70
CA ALA A 124 9.04 2.24 -3.13
C ALA A 124 8.76 3.12 -1.90
N SER A 125 9.79 3.40 -1.08
CA SER A 125 9.68 4.31 0.06
C SER A 125 9.42 5.76 -0.36
N VAL A 126 9.98 6.20 -1.51
CA VAL A 126 9.62 7.50 -2.12
C VAL A 126 8.13 7.49 -2.54
N ILE A 127 7.67 6.41 -3.18
CA ILE A 127 6.23 6.27 -3.53
C ILE A 127 5.35 6.32 -2.28
N LEU A 128 5.75 5.68 -1.18
CA LEU A 128 5.02 5.78 0.08
C LEU A 128 4.89 7.24 0.55
N GLY A 129 6.00 8.00 0.54
CA GLY A 129 6.01 9.40 0.94
C GLY A 129 5.14 10.28 0.04
N VAL A 130 5.42 10.26 -1.28
CA VAL A 130 4.66 11.04 -2.28
C VAL A 130 3.21 10.54 -2.36
N GLY A 131 3.02 9.23 -2.29
CA GLY A 131 1.70 8.59 -2.34
C GLY A 131 0.83 8.97 -1.15
N GLY A 132 1.37 8.96 0.07
CA GLY A 132 0.65 9.40 1.26
C GLY A 132 0.24 10.87 1.18
N LEU A 133 1.15 11.75 0.75
CA LEU A 133 0.86 13.17 0.53
C LEU A 133 -0.15 13.42 -0.61
N THR A 134 -0.42 12.45 -1.45
CA THR A 134 -1.36 12.56 -2.58
C THR A 134 -2.66 11.81 -2.30
N GLN A 135 -2.58 10.51 -1.96
CA GLN A 135 -3.75 9.65 -1.81
C GLN A 135 -4.59 9.98 -0.58
N ILE A 136 -3.95 10.33 0.55
CA ILE A 136 -4.68 10.65 1.78
C ILE A 136 -5.55 11.90 1.58
N PRO A 137 -4.98 13.07 1.19
CA PRO A 137 -5.81 14.25 0.93
C PRO A 137 -6.85 14.05 -0.17
N ALA A 138 -6.50 13.33 -1.25
CA ALA A 138 -7.44 13.07 -2.33
C ALA A 138 -8.60 12.19 -1.86
N THR A 139 -8.33 11.17 -1.03
CA THR A 139 -9.35 10.27 -0.48
C THR A 139 -10.27 11.00 0.49
N VAL A 140 -9.69 11.76 1.43
CA VAL A 140 -10.47 12.56 2.39
C VAL A 140 -11.30 13.61 1.66
N ALA A 141 -10.73 14.31 0.68
CA ALA A 141 -11.45 15.30 -0.11
C ALA A 141 -12.61 14.69 -0.91
N VAL A 142 -12.42 13.52 -1.56
CA VAL A 142 -13.50 12.86 -2.30
C VAL A 142 -14.62 12.39 -1.37
N LEU A 143 -14.28 11.76 -0.25
CA LEU A 143 -15.26 11.29 0.74
C LEU A 143 -16.03 12.47 1.33
N ALA A 144 -15.35 13.50 1.80
CA ALA A 144 -15.97 14.69 2.38
C ALA A 144 -16.87 15.42 1.38
N PHE A 145 -16.38 15.66 0.15
CA PHE A 145 -17.15 16.36 -0.88
C PHE A 145 -18.40 15.59 -1.32
N VAL A 146 -18.28 14.28 -1.52
CA VAL A 146 -19.40 13.46 -2.04
C VAL A 146 -20.45 13.18 -0.96
N ASN A 147 -20.02 13.05 0.30
CA ASN A 147 -20.91 12.73 1.43
C ASN A 147 -21.33 13.98 2.23
N GLU A 148 -20.91 15.18 1.82
CA GLU A 148 -21.18 16.45 2.52
C GLU A 148 -20.70 16.41 3.99
N ALA A 149 -19.55 15.74 4.25
CA ALA A 149 -18.95 15.61 5.58
C ALA A 149 -17.88 16.68 5.82
N GLU A 150 -17.70 17.06 7.08
CA GLU A 150 -16.58 17.92 7.49
C GLU A 150 -15.31 17.09 7.62
N ALA A 151 -14.19 17.60 7.14
CA ALA A 151 -12.88 16.95 7.23
C ALA A 151 -11.77 17.97 7.49
N ASP A 152 -10.86 17.67 8.42
CA ASP A 152 -9.65 18.46 8.67
C ASP A 152 -8.45 17.84 7.93
N LEU A 153 -8.22 18.29 6.70
CA LEU A 153 -7.07 17.87 5.89
C LEU A 153 -5.72 18.20 6.55
N VAL A 154 -5.66 19.22 7.41
CA VAL A 154 -4.41 19.59 8.10
C VAL A 154 -4.10 18.58 9.19
N GLU A 155 -5.10 18.10 9.91
CA GLU A 155 -4.95 17.06 10.93
C GLU A 155 -4.51 15.74 10.28
N GLU A 156 -5.12 15.34 9.16
CA GLU A 156 -4.74 14.14 8.41
C GLU A 156 -3.29 14.21 7.91
N LEU A 157 -2.88 15.36 7.36
CA LEU A 157 -1.49 15.54 6.93
C LEU A 157 -0.51 15.56 8.10
N ARG A 158 -0.87 16.13 9.24
CA ARG A 158 -0.05 16.05 10.45
C ARG A 158 0.11 14.62 10.92
N GLY A 159 -0.98 13.85 10.97
CA GLY A 159 -0.95 12.44 11.32
C GLY A 159 -0.02 11.65 10.40
N PHE A 160 -0.10 11.90 9.10
CA PHE A 160 0.79 11.28 8.12
C PHE A 160 2.26 11.67 8.32
N LEU A 161 2.58 12.94 8.55
CA LEU A 161 3.94 13.40 8.77
C LEU A 161 4.51 12.94 10.11
N ALA A 162 3.66 12.69 11.11
CA ALA A 162 4.04 12.11 12.39
C ALA A 162 4.23 10.58 12.33
N ASN A 163 3.97 9.96 11.19
CA ASN A 163 4.12 8.53 10.98
C ASN A 163 5.60 8.11 11.11
N PRO A 164 5.95 7.11 11.96
CA PRO A 164 7.32 6.68 12.18
C PRO A 164 8.00 6.15 10.90
N VAL A 165 7.24 5.60 9.96
CA VAL A 165 7.77 5.15 8.66
C VAL A 165 8.25 6.33 7.81
N ILE A 166 7.49 7.46 7.85
CA ILE A 166 7.90 8.70 7.17
C ILE A 166 9.09 9.33 7.88
N GLY A 167 9.13 9.32 9.22
CA GLY A 167 10.30 9.73 9.98
C GLY A 167 11.57 8.94 9.60
N ALA A 168 11.42 7.62 9.47
CA ALA A 168 12.51 6.72 9.05
C ALA A 168 12.98 7.00 7.61
N LEU A 169 12.02 7.30 6.69
CA LEU A 169 12.32 7.71 5.31
C LEU A 169 13.18 8.98 5.27
N VAL A 170 12.75 10.02 5.97
CA VAL A 170 13.47 11.30 6.03
C VAL A 170 14.85 11.12 6.67
N LEU A 171 14.92 10.41 7.79
CA LEU A 171 16.19 10.15 8.49
C LEU A 171 17.15 9.32 7.63
N GLY A 172 16.65 8.29 6.94
CA GLY A 172 17.47 7.47 6.04
C GLY A 172 18.08 8.31 4.91
N PHE A 173 17.27 9.15 4.27
CA PHE A 173 17.77 10.07 3.23
C PHE A 173 18.72 11.13 3.76
N LEU A 174 18.51 11.65 4.96
CA LEU A 174 19.45 12.58 5.59
C LEU A 174 20.80 11.91 5.86
N CYS A 175 20.81 10.68 6.42
CA CYS A 175 22.02 9.91 6.62
C CYS A 175 22.77 9.65 5.30
N SER A 176 22.07 9.27 4.26
CA SER A 176 22.61 9.09 2.92
C SER A 176 23.23 10.39 2.36
N ALA A 177 22.49 11.51 2.43
CA ALA A 177 22.91 12.80 1.90
C ALA A 177 24.17 13.34 2.56
N VAL A 178 24.30 13.13 3.87
CA VAL A 178 25.47 13.60 4.66
C VAL A 178 26.61 12.59 4.64
N GLY A 179 26.41 11.39 4.10
CA GLY A 179 27.42 10.33 4.02
C GLY A 179 27.75 9.70 5.38
N VAL A 180 26.77 9.64 6.30
CA VAL A 180 26.96 9.03 7.62
C VAL A 180 27.10 7.53 7.50
N SER A 181 28.24 7.01 7.95
CA SER A 181 28.45 5.56 8.05
C SER A 181 27.73 4.99 9.27
N ILE A 182 26.72 4.16 9.05
CA ILE A 182 26.00 3.46 10.11
C ILE A 182 26.90 2.35 10.68
N PRO A 183 27.19 2.31 12.00
CA PRO A 183 27.99 1.24 12.59
C PRO A 183 27.38 -0.13 12.30
N GLY A 184 28.22 -1.12 11.96
CA GLY A 184 27.78 -2.45 11.53
C GLY A 184 26.85 -3.15 12.54
N VAL A 185 27.08 -2.97 13.84
CA VAL A 185 26.19 -3.53 14.88
C VAL A 185 24.76 -2.95 14.77
N VAL A 186 24.64 -1.64 14.53
CA VAL A 186 23.32 -0.96 14.37
C VAL A 186 22.67 -1.39 13.06
N SER A 187 23.43 -1.38 11.96
CA SER A 187 22.93 -1.80 10.64
C SER A 187 22.43 -3.25 10.65
N ASN A 188 23.20 -4.18 11.25
CA ASN A 188 22.81 -5.59 11.36
C ASN A 188 21.58 -5.77 12.26
N GLY A 189 21.49 -5.03 13.37
CA GLY A 189 20.33 -5.06 14.26
C GLY A 189 19.05 -4.57 13.57
N LEU A 190 19.15 -3.41 12.88
CA LEU A 190 18.03 -2.88 12.10
C LEU A 190 17.66 -3.81 10.94
N GLY A 191 18.64 -4.40 10.25
CA GLY A 191 18.40 -5.37 9.19
C GLY A 191 17.66 -6.62 9.68
N ALA A 192 18.00 -7.13 10.87
CA ALA A 192 17.27 -8.25 11.47
C ALA A 192 15.81 -7.90 11.78
N VAL A 193 15.55 -6.69 12.30
CA VAL A 193 14.18 -6.20 12.53
C VAL A 193 13.44 -5.98 11.19
N ALA A 194 14.10 -5.41 10.18
CA ALA A 194 13.54 -5.16 8.86
C ALA A 194 13.06 -6.45 8.17
N GLN A 195 13.77 -7.57 8.34
CA GLN A 195 13.38 -8.88 7.80
C GLN A 195 12.04 -9.39 8.35
N LEU A 196 11.63 -8.91 9.52
CA LEU A 196 10.33 -9.25 10.11
C LEU A 196 9.18 -8.40 9.56
N ALA A 197 9.46 -7.38 8.75
CA ALA A 197 8.42 -6.49 8.20
C ALA A 197 7.39 -7.26 7.36
N LEU A 198 7.84 -8.13 6.45
CA LEU A 198 6.94 -8.90 5.60
C LEU A 198 6.07 -9.89 6.39
N PRO A 199 6.63 -10.78 7.23
CA PRO A 199 5.79 -11.72 7.97
C PRO A 199 4.85 -11.02 8.95
N ALA A 200 5.32 -10.00 9.68
CA ALA A 200 4.47 -9.26 10.61
C ALA A 200 3.31 -8.54 9.89
N ALA A 201 3.61 -7.85 8.78
CA ALA A 201 2.60 -7.12 8.01
C ALA A 201 1.55 -8.07 7.39
N LEU A 202 1.97 -9.18 6.78
CA LEU A 202 1.03 -10.13 6.16
C LEU A 202 0.16 -10.86 7.20
N LEU A 203 0.74 -11.24 8.34
CA LEU A 203 -0.04 -11.82 9.45
C LEU A 203 -1.04 -10.80 10.00
N ALA A 204 -0.63 -9.54 10.20
CA ALA A 204 -1.49 -8.48 10.69
C ALA A 204 -2.63 -8.19 9.70
N VAL A 205 -2.32 -8.03 8.40
CA VAL A 205 -3.33 -7.84 7.36
C VAL A 205 -4.27 -9.04 7.29
N GLY A 206 -3.74 -10.27 7.29
CA GLY A 206 -4.58 -11.47 7.31
C GLY A 206 -5.52 -11.53 8.52
N ALA A 207 -5.02 -11.18 9.71
CA ALA A 207 -5.81 -11.17 10.94
C ALA A 207 -6.87 -10.05 10.99
N SER A 208 -6.65 -8.95 10.27
CA SER A 208 -7.59 -7.82 10.18
C SER A 208 -8.66 -8.00 9.10
N LEU A 209 -8.49 -8.97 8.18
CA LEU A 209 -9.49 -9.26 7.16
C LEU A 209 -10.72 -9.90 7.82
N SER A 210 -11.77 -9.13 7.99
CA SER A 210 -13.10 -9.61 8.34
C SER A 210 -14.00 -9.50 7.11
N PHE A 211 -14.69 -10.57 6.80
CA PHE A 211 -15.73 -10.58 5.78
C PHE A 211 -17.06 -10.82 6.49
N ASP A 212 -17.84 -9.77 6.63
CA ASP A 212 -19.23 -9.90 7.00
C ASP A 212 -20.05 -9.93 5.69
N ALA A 213 -20.68 -11.06 5.44
CA ALA A 213 -21.47 -11.29 4.22
C ALA A 213 -22.85 -10.60 4.28
N GLY A 214 -22.90 -9.34 4.75
CA GLY A 214 -24.07 -8.50 4.63
C GLY A 214 -24.55 -8.36 3.17
N ALA A 215 -25.53 -7.55 2.91
CA ALA A 215 -26.02 -7.28 1.54
C ALA A 215 -24.97 -6.47 0.74
N VAL A 216 -23.89 -7.16 0.33
CA VAL A 216 -22.78 -6.54 -0.43
C VAL A 216 -23.23 -6.34 -1.89
N ASP A 217 -23.06 -5.14 -2.41
CA ASP A 217 -23.21 -4.84 -3.84
C ASP A 217 -22.08 -5.47 -4.66
N VAL A 218 -22.25 -6.75 -5.02
CA VAL A 218 -21.27 -7.55 -5.78
C VAL A 218 -20.83 -6.87 -7.08
N PRO A 219 -21.71 -6.27 -7.90
CA PRO A 219 -21.31 -5.50 -9.08
C PRO A 219 -20.34 -4.36 -8.76
N THR A 220 -20.59 -3.58 -7.71
CA THR A 220 -19.70 -2.48 -7.30
C THR A 220 -18.37 -3.01 -6.79
N VAL A 221 -18.36 -4.04 -5.95
CA VAL A 221 -17.12 -4.70 -5.53
C VAL A 221 -16.33 -5.22 -6.74
N GLY A 222 -16.98 -5.91 -7.67
CA GLY A 222 -16.33 -6.43 -8.88
C GLY A 222 -15.68 -5.32 -9.73
N SER A 223 -16.36 -4.18 -9.86
CA SER A 223 -15.80 -3.03 -10.60
C SER A 223 -14.61 -2.39 -9.90
N VAL A 224 -14.64 -2.26 -8.58
CA VAL A 224 -13.49 -1.78 -7.79
C VAL A 224 -12.30 -2.75 -7.91
N VAL A 225 -12.54 -4.06 -7.79
CA VAL A 225 -11.50 -5.08 -7.99
C VAL A 225 -10.90 -4.99 -9.40
N ALA A 226 -11.72 -4.85 -10.44
CA ALA A 226 -11.24 -4.73 -11.82
C ALA A 226 -10.38 -3.45 -12.01
N LEU A 227 -10.85 -2.30 -11.53
CA LEU A 227 -10.11 -1.05 -11.63
C LEU A 227 -8.79 -1.12 -10.84
N LYS A 228 -8.84 -1.65 -9.63
CA LYS A 228 -7.70 -1.68 -8.72
C LYS A 228 -6.69 -2.77 -9.07
N MET A 229 -7.14 -3.98 -9.35
CA MET A 229 -6.27 -5.15 -9.50
C MET A 229 -5.90 -5.48 -10.95
N LEU A 230 -6.60 -4.91 -11.93
CA LEU A 230 -6.28 -5.09 -13.34
C LEU A 230 -5.88 -3.78 -14.01
N LEU A 231 -6.73 -2.75 -13.97
CA LEU A 231 -6.47 -1.50 -14.67
C LEU A 231 -5.25 -0.75 -14.08
N MET A 232 -5.14 -0.67 -12.76
CA MET A 232 -4.05 0.07 -12.10
C MET A 232 -2.65 -0.48 -12.47
N PRO A 233 -2.34 -1.78 -12.32
CA PRO A 233 -1.02 -2.30 -12.69
C PRO A 233 -0.75 -2.21 -14.20
N VAL A 234 -1.75 -2.38 -15.05
CA VAL A 234 -1.60 -2.21 -16.51
C VAL A 234 -1.29 -0.74 -16.83
N THR A 235 -2.03 0.20 -16.24
CA THR A 235 -1.77 1.64 -16.43
C THR A 235 -0.38 2.02 -15.93
N ALA A 236 0.04 1.47 -14.78
CA ALA A 236 1.38 1.69 -14.25
C ALA A 236 2.46 1.17 -15.21
N LEU A 237 2.31 -0.07 -15.69
CA LEU A 237 3.26 -0.64 -16.64
C LEU A 237 3.38 0.19 -17.92
N VAL A 238 2.25 0.63 -18.47
CA VAL A 238 2.22 1.51 -19.65
C VAL A 238 2.86 2.87 -19.35
N ALA A 239 2.53 3.49 -18.22
CA ALA A 239 3.06 4.79 -17.82
C ALA A 239 4.59 4.76 -17.68
N PHE A 240 5.14 3.79 -16.94
CA PHE A 240 6.58 3.65 -16.76
C PHE A 240 7.30 3.29 -18.07
N SER A 241 6.67 2.49 -18.93
CA SER A 241 7.20 2.18 -20.27
C SER A 241 7.25 3.43 -21.17
N LEU A 242 6.19 4.23 -21.21
CA LEU A 242 6.15 5.47 -21.99
C LEU A 242 7.17 6.50 -21.49
N LEU A 243 7.42 6.54 -20.20
CA LEU A 243 8.44 7.40 -19.60
C LEU A 243 9.87 6.88 -19.77
N SER A 244 10.05 5.70 -20.37
CA SER A 244 11.35 5.03 -20.51
C SER A 244 12.07 4.92 -19.14
N ALA A 245 11.33 4.56 -18.10
CA ALA A 245 11.86 4.40 -16.76
C ALA A 245 12.83 3.21 -16.69
N ASP A 246 13.85 3.31 -15.84
CA ASP A 246 14.76 2.20 -15.61
C ASP A 246 14.05 0.99 -14.96
N VAL A 247 14.71 -0.16 -14.98
CA VAL A 247 14.15 -1.42 -14.46
C VAL A 247 13.78 -1.31 -12.99
N SER A 248 14.60 -0.69 -12.15
CA SER A 248 14.33 -0.57 -10.71
C SER A 248 13.16 0.37 -10.42
N THR A 249 13.04 1.46 -11.18
CA THR A 249 11.91 2.40 -11.14
C THR A 249 10.61 1.73 -11.56
N THR A 250 10.65 0.97 -12.66
CA THR A 250 9.48 0.22 -13.18
C THR A 250 9.05 -0.86 -12.17
N ARG A 251 9.98 -1.63 -11.64
CA ARG A 251 9.72 -2.66 -10.60
C ARG A 251 9.05 -2.08 -9.37
N ALA A 252 9.63 -1.04 -8.79
CA ALA A 252 9.07 -0.37 -7.61
C ALA A 252 7.70 0.24 -7.92
N GLY A 253 7.58 1.00 -9.01
CA GLY A 253 6.37 1.71 -9.37
C GLY A 253 5.19 0.79 -9.68
N VAL A 254 5.39 -0.20 -10.53
CA VAL A 254 4.33 -1.15 -10.93
C VAL A 254 3.90 -1.99 -9.74
N LEU A 255 4.86 -2.52 -8.96
CA LEU A 255 4.51 -3.37 -7.82
C LEU A 255 3.77 -2.58 -6.72
N MET A 256 4.23 -1.37 -6.39
CA MET A 256 3.53 -0.52 -5.42
C MET A 256 2.10 -0.19 -5.85
N LEU A 257 1.88 0.14 -7.12
CA LEU A 257 0.55 0.44 -7.67
C LEU A 257 -0.33 -0.81 -7.83
N ALA A 258 0.26 -2.00 -7.92
CA ALA A 258 -0.46 -3.27 -7.93
C ALA A 258 -0.94 -3.73 -6.54
N MET A 259 -0.63 -3.00 -5.47
CA MET A 259 -1.11 -3.34 -4.13
C MET A 259 -2.62 -3.15 -4.00
N PRO A 260 -3.29 -3.96 -3.16
CA PRO A 260 -4.72 -3.82 -2.90
C PRO A 260 -5.05 -2.50 -2.23
N THR A 261 -6.33 -2.21 -2.09
CA THR A 261 -6.76 -1.00 -1.38
C THR A 261 -6.35 -1.05 0.10
N ALA A 262 -6.00 0.11 0.66
CA ALA A 262 -5.54 0.19 2.05
C ALA A 262 -6.68 0.07 3.05
N ILE A 263 -6.41 -0.57 4.19
CA ILE A 263 -7.38 -0.67 5.32
C ILE A 263 -7.78 0.71 5.84
N SER A 264 -6.88 1.71 5.79
CA SER A 264 -7.19 3.09 6.17
C SER A 264 -8.37 3.69 5.42
N THR A 265 -8.65 3.23 4.20
CA THR A 265 -9.81 3.69 3.43
C THR A 265 -11.15 3.30 4.07
N PHE A 266 -11.20 2.18 4.81
CA PHE A 266 -12.34 1.80 5.61
C PHE A 266 -12.55 2.78 6.79
N ILE A 267 -11.46 3.19 7.44
CA ILE A 267 -11.51 4.14 8.55
C ILE A 267 -12.05 5.49 8.03
N TYR A 268 -11.45 6.03 6.96
CA TYR A 268 -11.92 7.27 6.34
C TYR A 268 -13.38 7.19 5.86
N ALA A 269 -13.79 6.04 5.29
CA ALA A 269 -15.18 5.85 4.87
C ALA A 269 -16.13 5.92 6.07
N THR A 270 -15.79 5.26 7.17
CA THR A 270 -16.60 5.24 8.38
C THR A 270 -16.73 6.65 9.01
N GLU A 271 -15.64 7.41 9.06
CA GLU A 271 -15.59 8.74 9.65
C GLU A 271 -16.27 9.81 8.79
N LEU A 272 -16.21 9.66 7.46
CA LEU A 272 -16.70 10.65 6.50
C LEU A 272 -18.00 10.24 5.79
N GLY A 273 -18.82 9.39 6.43
CA GLY A 273 -20.17 9.05 5.96
C GLY A 273 -20.23 8.18 4.71
N GLY A 274 -19.13 7.47 4.41
CA GLY A 274 -19.09 6.47 3.34
C GLY A 274 -19.75 5.15 3.75
N ASP A 275 -19.92 4.26 2.78
CA ASP A 275 -20.47 2.92 2.95
C ASP A 275 -19.41 1.98 3.57
N ALA A 276 -19.47 1.79 4.89
CA ALA A 276 -18.50 0.99 5.63
C ALA A 276 -18.51 -0.49 5.23
N ASP A 277 -19.68 -1.05 4.91
CA ASP A 277 -19.81 -2.45 4.52
C ASP A 277 -19.15 -2.69 3.16
N LEU A 278 -19.41 -1.79 2.20
CA LEU A 278 -18.72 -1.80 0.91
C LEU A 278 -17.21 -1.60 1.08
N ALA A 279 -16.79 -0.68 1.95
CA ALA A 279 -15.37 -0.41 2.19
C ALA A 279 -14.65 -1.66 2.73
N SER A 280 -15.24 -2.36 3.69
CA SER A 280 -14.73 -3.62 4.21
C SER A 280 -14.67 -4.71 3.15
N ALA A 281 -15.75 -4.89 2.38
CA ALA A 281 -15.82 -5.88 1.31
C ALA A 281 -14.76 -5.65 0.22
N ASN A 282 -14.52 -4.39 -0.17
CA ASN A 282 -13.51 -4.03 -1.15
C ASN A 282 -12.08 -4.28 -0.62
N VAL A 283 -11.80 -3.93 0.65
CA VAL A 283 -10.51 -4.25 1.28
C VAL A 283 -10.26 -5.75 1.22
N PHE A 284 -11.24 -6.56 1.62
CA PHE A 284 -11.14 -8.01 1.57
C PHE A 284 -10.94 -8.52 0.13
N ALA A 285 -11.84 -8.16 -0.79
CA ALA A 285 -11.83 -8.66 -2.16
C ALA A 285 -10.56 -8.28 -2.93
N THR A 286 -10.10 -7.01 -2.81
CA THR A 286 -8.87 -6.56 -3.45
C THR A 286 -7.64 -7.23 -2.83
N THR A 287 -7.61 -7.46 -1.51
CA THR A 287 -6.49 -8.16 -0.86
C THR A 287 -6.40 -9.61 -1.33
N VAL A 288 -7.51 -10.32 -1.44
CA VAL A 288 -7.52 -11.69 -1.98
C VAL A 288 -7.11 -11.70 -3.45
N ALA A 289 -7.67 -10.81 -4.27
CA ALA A 289 -7.35 -10.72 -5.69
C ALA A 289 -5.90 -10.27 -5.94
N SER A 290 -5.31 -9.47 -5.04
CA SER A 290 -3.93 -8.97 -5.17
C SER A 290 -2.89 -10.08 -5.25
N VAL A 291 -3.16 -11.23 -4.66
CA VAL A 291 -2.27 -12.39 -4.75
C VAL A 291 -2.01 -12.77 -6.21
N GLY A 292 -3.08 -12.90 -7.01
CA GLY A 292 -2.96 -13.17 -8.44
C GLY A 292 -2.31 -12.01 -9.22
N THR A 293 -2.68 -10.77 -8.88
CA THR A 293 -2.12 -9.57 -9.51
C THR A 293 -0.62 -9.44 -9.24
N ILE A 294 -0.19 -9.61 -7.99
CA ILE A 294 1.22 -9.54 -7.61
C ILE A 294 2.03 -10.61 -8.35
N LEU A 295 1.48 -11.83 -8.51
CA LEU A 295 2.08 -12.89 -9.33
C LEU A 295 2.37 -12.45 -10.75
N LEU A 296 1.32 -11.97 -11.40
CA LEU A 296 1.44 -11.52 -12.79
C LEU A 296 2.46 -10.39 -12.89
N VAL A 297 2.41 -9.41 -12.00
CA VAL A 297 3.38 -8.31 -11.98
C VAL A 297 4.80 -8.83 -11.81
N LEU A 298 5.05 -9.74 -10.86
CA LEU A 298 6.38 -10.32 -10.66
C LEU A 298 6.88 -11.13 -11.87
N GLN A 299 5.99 -11.73 -12.66
CA GLN A 299 6.37 -12.41 -13.91
C GLN A 299 6.74 -11.42 -15.02
N PHE A 300 6.06 -10.26 -15.10
CA PHE A 300 6.27 -9.30 -16.19
C PHE A 300 7.43 -8.32 -15.94
N VAL A 301 7.68 -7.97 -14.66
CA VAL A 301 8.72 -6.99 -14.31
C VAL A 301 9.87 -7.57 -13.47
N GLY A 302 9.78 -8.85 -13.13
CA GLY A 302 10.74 -9.59 -12.31
C GLY A 302 12.06 -9.97 -12.94
#